data_2116f12baca970a8afc7311daa5542df
#
_entry.id   2116f12baca970a8afc7311daa5542df
#
_cell.length_a   1.000
_cell.length_b   1.000
_cell.length_c   1.000
_cell.angle_alpha   90.00
_cell.angle_beta   90.00
_cell.angle_gamma   90.00
#
_symmetry.space_group_name_H-M   'P 1'
#
loop_
_entity.id
_entity.type
_entity.pdbx_description
1 polymer ?
#
loop_
_entity_poly.entity_id
_entity_poly.type
_entity_poly.pdbx_seq_one_letter_code
_entity_poly.pdbx_strand_id
1 'polypeptide(L)'
;MDKQALRAEIRTKKRAMTPAQIEAASGRLAELLFAHPAYQAAKSLYGYLSYNQEVRTAKILQQAQKDGKRVAVPKVFGDEMRFLWLDDLSAVAPGAYNIPEPVADTPVADDETALVLMPGLAFDPDGHRCGYGGGFYDKYLAAHRQHVTLALCYDFQMFTHLDVDDYDIPVQYVLSAPAGEDAG
;
A
#
# COMPACT_ATOMS: atom_id res chain seq x y z
N MET A 1 -3.62 21.17 -9.42
CA MET A 1 -4.88 20.41 -9.36
C MET A 1 -5.22 20.18 -7.91
N ASP A 2 -6.45 20.44 -7.48
CA ASP A 2 -6.84 20.17 -6.10
C ASP A 2 -6.94 18.66 -5.85
N LYS A 3 -6.90 18.28 -4.57
CA LYS A 3 -6.89 16.87 -4.18
C LYS A 3 -8.13 16.10 -4.64
N GLN A 4 -9.29 16.77 -4.64
CA GLN A 4 -10.55 16.13 -5.06
C GLN A 4 -10.57 15.83 -6.56
N ALA A 5 -10.13 16.77 -7.38
CA ALA A 5 -10.02 16.60 -8.82
C ALA A 5 -8.98 15.52 -9.17
N LEU A 6 -7.84 15.53 -8.46
CA LEU A 6 -6.80 14.55 -8.62
C LEU A 6 -7.29 13.13 -8.32
N ARG A 7 -8.00 12.95 -7.21
CA ARG A 7 -8.58 11.67 -6.84
C ARG A 7 -9.57 11.16 -7.89
N ALA A 8 -10.41 12.04 -8.41
CA ALA A 8 -11.39 11.69 -9.45
C ALA A 8 -10.70 11.24 -10.74
N GLU A 9 -9.65 11.94 -11.16
CA GLU A 9 -8.87 11.60 -12.35
C GLU A 9 -8.24 10.21 -12.21
N ILE A 10 -7.58 9.94 -11.08
CA ILE A 10 -6.92 8.65 -10.86
C ILE A 10 -7.94 7.52 -10.78
N ARG A 11 -9.07 7.72 -10.11
CA ARG A 11 -10.12 6.69 -10.06
C ARG A 11 -10.64 6.34 -11.44
N THR A 12 -10.83 7.33 -12.31
CA THR A 12 -11.24 7.11 -13.68
C THR A 12 -10.23 6.28 -14.46
N LYS A 13 -8.94 6.59 -14.35
CA LYS A 13 -7.87 5.84 -15.00
C LYS A 13 -7.77 4.41 -14.48
N LYS A 14 -7.91 4.22 -13.17
CA LYS A 14 -7.91 2.88 -12.57
C LYS A 14 -9.07 2.03 -13.05
N ARG A 15 -10.27 2.59 -13.13
CA ARG A 15 -11.46 1.87 -13.60
C ARG A 15 -11.35 1.44 -15.06
N ALA A 16 -10.53 2.12 -15.85
CA ALA A 16 -10.30 1.77 -17.25
C ALA A 16 -9.32 0.61 -17.41
N MET A 17 -8.62 0.19 -16.36
CA MET A 17 -7.69 -0.92 -16.43
C MET A 17 -8.42 -2.26 -16.51
N THR A 18 -7.90 -3.15 -17.37
CA THR A 18 -8.37 -4.54 -17.43
C THR A 18 -7.75 -5.37 -16.32
N PRO A 19 -8.38 -6.50 -15.92
CA PRO A 19 -7.76 -7.42 -14.97
C PRO A 19 -6.35 -7.88 -15.39
N ALA A 20 -6.15 -8.12 -16.69
CA ALA A 20 -4.84 -8.52 -17.22
C ALA A 20 -3.78 -7.43 -17.02
N GLN A 21 -4.14 -6.16 -17.23
CA GLN A 21 -3.25 -5.03 -17.00
C GLN A 21 -2.89 -4.88 -15.53
N ILE A 22 -3.86 -5.07 -14.63
CA ILE A 22 -3.64 -5.02 -13.19
C ILE A 22 -2.66 -6.13 -12.76
N GLU A 23 -2.88 -7.35 -13.22
CA GLU A 23 -2.02 -8.49 -12.91
C GLU A 23 -0.60 -8.32 -13.46
N ALA A 24 -0.45 -7.83 -14.68
CA ALA A 24 0.87 -7.60 -15.29
C ALA A 24 1.67 -6.55 -14.54
N ALA A 25 1.06 -5.40 -14.24
CA ALA A 25 1.72 -4.34 -13.49
C ALA A 25 2.04 -4.78 -12.07
N SER A 26 1.12 -5.47 -11.40
CA SER A 26 1.32 -5.99 -10.05
C SER A 26 2.47 -7.01 -9.99
N GLY A 27 2.57 -7.89 -10.97
CA GLY A 27 3.68 -8.86 -11.06
C GLY A 27 5.02 -8.18 -11.22
N ARG A 28 5.09 -7.16 -12.06
CA ARG A 28 6.32 -6.38 -12.27
C ARG A 28 6.73 -5.63 -11.01
N LEU A 29 5.77 -5.01 -10.33
CA LEU A 29 6.02 -4.30 -9.08
C LEU A 29 6.46 -5.25 -7.95
N ALA A 30 5.89 -6.45 -7.90
CA ALA A 30 6.30 -7.47 -6.94
C ALA A 30 7.77 -7.86 -7.14
N GLU A 31 8.21 -8.06 -8.39
CA GLU A 31 9.60 -8.36 -8.70
C GLU A 31 10.54 -7.23 -8.26
N LEU A 32 10.16 -5.99 -8.53
CA LEU A 32 10.94 -4.82 -8.11
C LEU A 32 11.04 -4.74 -6.57
N LEU A 33 9.94 -5.01 -5.89
CA LEU A 33 9.90 -5.02 -4.43
C LEU A 33 10.82 -6.08 -3.85
N PHE A 34 10.73 -7.32 -4.34
CA PHE A 34 11.53 -8.44 -3.81
C PHE A 34 13.04 -8.21 -4.00
N ALA A 35 13.43 -7.50 -5.04
CA ALA A 35 14.82 -7.12 -5.29
C ALA A 35 15.27 -5.89 -4.50
N HIS A 36 14.35 -5.16 -3.88
CA HIS A 36 14.66 -3.90 -3.20
C HIS A 36 15.33 -4.18 -1.85
N PRO A 37 16.42 -3.44 -1.52
CA PRO A 37 17.14 -3.65 -0.26
C PRO A 37 16.26 -3.48 0.98
N ALA A 38 15.30 -2.57 0.96
CA ALA A 38 14.39 -2.35 2.08
C ALA A 38 13.52 -3.59 2.37
N TYR A 39 13.06 -4.28 1.32
CA TYR A 39 12.34 -5.54 1.50
C TYR A 39 13.25 -6.62 2.05
N GLN A 40 14.44 -6.77 1.47
CA GLN A 40 15.37 -7.83 1.88
C GLN A 40 15.82 -7.68 3.33
N ALA A 41 16.00 -6.47 3.80
CA ALA A 41 16.44 -6.20 5.18
C ALA A 41 15.32 -6.33 6.22
N ALA A 42 14.06 -6.20 5.83
CA ALA A 42 12.94 -6.19 6.76
C ALA A 42 12.66 -7.57 7.34
N LYS A 43 12.42 -7.63 8.64
CA LYS A 43 11.98 -8.86 9.33
C LYS A 43 10.49 -9.07 9.23
N SER A 44 9.74 -7.99 9.11
CA SER A 44 8.27 -8.00 9.02
C SER A 44 7.81 -7.09 7.89
N LEU A 45 6.71 -7.46 7.27
CA LEU A 45 6.06 -6.68 6.22
C LEU A 45 4.66 -6.29 6.69
N TYR A 46 4.43 -4.99 6.84
CA TYR A 46 3.10 -4.44 7.07
C TYR A 46 2.52 -4.06 5.72
N GLY A 47 1.68 -4.94 5.19
CA GLY A 47 1.07 -4.73 3.89
C GLY A 47 -0.36 -4.25 4.00
N TYR A 48 -0.98 -4.01 2.87
CA TYR A 48 -2.42 -3.76 2.79
C TYR A 48 -3.07 -4.89 1.98
N LEU A 49 -4.35 -5.11 2.25
CA LEU A 49 -5.15 -6.05 1.47
C LEU A 49 -5.71 -5.30 0.28
N SER A 50 -5.21 -5.62 -0.91
CA SER A 50 -5.57 -4.89 -2.14
C SER A 50 -7.07 -4.96 -2.41
N TYR A 51 -7.62 -3.83 -2.85
CA TYR A 51 -9.05 -3.60 -3.04
C TYR A 51 -9.27 -2.90 -4.37
N ASN A 52 -10.39 -3.17 -5.04
CA ASN A 52 -10.69 -2.61 -6.36
C ASN A 52 -9.55 -2.80 -7.36
N GLN A 53 -9.02 -1.71 -7.94
CA GLN A 53 -7.96 -1.72 -8.93
C GLN A 53 -6.58 -1.40 -8.34
N GLU A 54 -6.43 -1.48 -7.03
CA GLU A 54 -5.12 -1.31 -6.40
C GLU A 54 -4.13 -2.36 -6.90
N VAL A 55 -2.84 -2.03 -6.87
CA VAL A 55 -1.78 -3.01 -7.10
C VAL A 55 -2.02 -4.22 -6.20
N ARG A 56 -2.03 -5.41 -6.79
CA ARG A 56 -2.34 -6.65 -6.07
C ARG A 56 -1.25 -7.01 -5.09
N THR A 57 -1.61 -7.24 -3.85
CA THR A 57 -0.66 -7.53 -2.77
C THR A 57 -0.70 -8.98 -2.28
N ALA A 58 -1.69 -9.77 -2.67
CA ALA A 58 -1.85 -11.14 -2.16
C ALA A 58 -0.60 -12.00 -2.35
N LYS A 59 -0.02 -12.01 -3.55
CA LYS A 59 1.19 -12.77 -3.84
C LYS A 59 2.41 -12.22 -3.10
N ILE A 60 2.47 -10.91 -2.90
CA ILE A 60 3.53 -10.25 -2.13
C ILE A 60 3.50 -10.74 -0.68
N LEU A 61 2.33 -10.75 -0.06
CA LEU A 61 2.16 -11.19 1.32
C LEU A 61 2.51 -12.68 1.47
N GLN A 62 2.08 -13.50 0.52
CA GLN A 62 2.40 -14.93 0.49
C GLN A 62 3.92 -15.16 0.39
N GLN A 63 4.58 -14.45 -0.52
CA GLN A 63 6.03 -14.57 -0.71
C GLN A 63 6.79 -14.08 0.52
N ALA A 64 6.33 -13.01 1.16
CA ALA A 64 6.95 -12.51 2.38
C ALA A 64 6.95 -13.60 3.48
N GLN A 65 5.85 -14.32 3.63
CA GLN A 65 5.78 -15.44 4.58
C GLN A 65 6.77 -16.56 4.21
N LYS A 66 6.84 -16.91 2.93
CA LYS A 66 7.81 -17.91 2.44
C LYS A 66 9.25 -17.49 2.68
N ASP A 67 9.53 -16.19 2.62
CA ASP A 67 10.85 -15.62 2.89
C ASP A 67 11.16 -15.53 4.39
N GLY A 68 10.27 -16.01 5.24
CA GLY A 68 10.46 -16.01 6.68
C GLY A 68 10.07 -14.71 7.38
N LYS A 69 9.40 -13.80 6.67
CA LYS A 69 8.92 -12.54 7.26
C LYS A 69 7.55 -12.74 7.88
N ARG A 70 7.31 -12.09 8.99
CA ARG A 70 5.97 -12.02 9.56
C ARG A 70 5.18 -10.93 8.86
N VAL A 71 3.89 -11.17 8.61
CA VAL A 71 3.02 -10.24 7.89
C VAL A 71 1.98 -9.67 8.83
N ALA A 72 1.76 -8.35 8.74
CA ALA A 72 0.66 -7.66 9.39
C ALA A 72 -0.12 -6.85 8.37
N VAL A 73 -1.40 -6.65 8.64
CA VAL A 73 -2.30 -5.89 7.76
C VAL A 73 -3.13 -4.91 8.58
N PRO A 74 -3.63 -3.82 7.97
CA PRO A 74 -4.32 -2.79 8.71
C PRO A 74 -5.76 -3.17 9.04
N LYS A 75 -6.22 -2.71 10.19
CA LYS A 75 -7.63 -2.75 10.59
C LYS A 75 -8.00 -1.44 11.24
N VAL A 76 -9.18 -0.92 10.89
CA VAL A 76 -9.70 0.34 11.43
C VAL A 76 -10.51 0.05 12.69
N PHE A 77 -10.19 0.79 13.75
CA PHE A 77 -10.89 0.77 15.04
C PHE A 77 -11.39 2.19 15.32
N GLY A 78 -12.63 2.49 14.94
CA GLY A 78 -13.18 3.85 15.08
C GLY A 78 -12.46 4.82 14.15
N ASP A 79 -11.74 5.78 14.71
CA ASP A 79 -10.94 6.78 13.96
C ASP A 79 -9.44 6.44 13.91
N GLU A 80 -9.06 5.27 14.41
CA GLU A 80 -7.68 4.81 14.52
C GLU A 80 -7.45 3.58 13.65
N MET A 81 -6.28 3.47 13.06
CA MET A 81 -5.85 2.28 12.31
C MET A 81 -4.72 1.59 13.08
N ARG A 82 -4.79 0.27 13.16
CA ARG A 82 -3.74 -0.57 13.74
C ARG A 82 -3.35 -1.63 12.74
N PHE A 83 -2.09 -2.07 12.80
CA PHE A 83 -1.66 -3.26 12.08
C PHE A 83 -1.78 -4.47 12.99
N LEU A 84 -2.42 -5.51 12.50
CA LEU A 84 -2.58 -6.77 13.21
C LEU A 84 -1.78 -7.85 12.52
N TRP A 85 -1.11 -8.70 13.31
CA TRP A 85 -0.45 -9.87 12.75
C TRP A 85 -1.46 -10.76 12.03
N LEU A 86 -1.14 -11.19 10.82
CA LEU A 86 -2.00 -12.05 10.02
C LEU A 86 -1.17 -13.24 9.52
N ASP A 87 -1.18 -14.32 10.28
CA ASP A 87 -0.44 -15.54 9.92
C ASP A 87 -1.23 -16.40 8.92
N ASP A 88 -2.56 -16.36 8.96
CA ASP A 88 -3.45 -16.99 7.99
C ASP A 88 -4.02 -15.92 7.05
N LEU A 89 -3.48 -15.86 5.83
CA LEU A 89 -3.86 -14.84 4.83
C LEU A 89 -5.28 -15.01 4.29
N SER A 90 -5.94 -16.14 4.55
CA SER A 90 -7.33 -16.34 4.16
C SER A 90 -8.35 -15.79 5.17
N ALA A 91 -7.90 -15.43 6.38
CA ALA A 91 -8.77 -15.00 7.48
C ALA A 91 -9.13 -13.52 7.38
N VAL A 92 -9.73 -13.10 6.27
CA VAL A 92 -10.12 -11.72 6.00
C VAL A 92 -11.57 -11.63 5.53
N ALA A 93 -12.21 -10.49 5.78
CA ALA A 93 -13.57 -10.20 5.34
C ALA A 93 -13.76 -8.70 5.18
N PRO A 94 -14.80 -8.23 4.45
CA PRO A 94 -15.09 -6.81 4.36
C PRO A 94 -15.31 -6.17 5.73
N GLY A 95 -14.63 -5.05 5.97
CA GLY A 95 -14.71 -4.28 7.21
C GLY A 95 -15.12 -2.84 6.95
N ALA A 96 -14.49 -1.90 7.67
CA ALA A 96 -14.75 -0.48 7.52
C ALA A 96 -14.58 -0.05 6.05
N TYR A 97 -15.50 0.78 5.54
CA TYR A 97 -15.50 1.24 4.14
C TYR A 97 -15.54 0.09 3.12
N ASN A 98 -16.02 -1.09 3.52
CA ASN A 98 -16.06 -2.31 2.70
C ASN A 98 -14.66 -2.75 2.21
N ILE A 99 -13.60 -2.35 2.89
CA ILE A 99 -12.23 -2.74 2.59
C ILE A 99 -11.91 -4.04 3.34
N PRO A 100 -11.24 -5.02 2.71
CA PRO A 100 -10.88 -6.26 3.41
C PRO A 100 -10.03 -6.00 4.65
N GLU A 101 -10.34 -6.70 5.73
CA GLU A 101 -9.56 -6.65 6.98
C GLU A 101 -9.63 -8.01 7.69
N PRO A 102 -8.77 -8.27 8.69
CA PRO A 102 -8.80 -9.53 9.43
C PRO A 102 -10.16 -9.78 10.09
N VAL A 103 -10.65 -11.04 10.02
CA VAL A 103 -11.92 -11.44 10.65
C VAL A 103 -11.82 -11.53 12.17
N ALA A 104 -10.62 -11.75 12.70
CA ALA A 104 -10.37 -11.83 14.14
C ALA A 104 -9.41 -10.73 14.56
N ASP A 105 -9.54 -10.27 15.80
CA ASP A 105 -8.62 -9.32 16.41
C ASP A 105 -7.39 -10.09 16.91
N THR A 106 -6.47 -10.36 16.01
CA THR A 106 -5.17 -10.94 16.34
C THR A 106 -4.31 -9.90 17.06
N PRO A 107 -3.18 -10.29 17.66
CA PRO A 107 -2.34 -9.32 18.36
C PRO A 107 -1.89 -8.17 17.47
N VAL A 108 -1.84 -6.97 18.04
CA VAL A 108 -1.30 -5.79 17.37
C VAL A 108 0.16 -6.04 17.04
N ALA A 109 0.53 -5.75 15.80
CA ALA A 109 1.90 -5.92 15.34
C ALA A 109 2.80 -4.86 16.00
N ASP A 110 3.92 -5.31 16.51
CA ASP A 110 4.81 -4.52 17.38
C ASP A 110 6.23 -4.38 16.83
N ASP A 111 6.46 -4.64 15.55
CA ASP A 111 7.75 -4.40 14.91
C ASP A 111 7.82 -2.98 14.38
N GLU A 112 8.39 -2.06 15.16
CA GLU A 112 8.49 -0.65 14.80
C GLU A 112 9.44 -0.39 13.61
N THR A 113 10.25 -1.36 13.22
CA THR A 113 11.15 -1.25 12.07
C THR A 113 10.64 -2.00 10.84
N ALA A 114 9.44 -2.54 10.88
CA ALA A 114 8.84 -3.25 9.74
C ALA A 114 8.77 -2.33 8.51
N LEU A 115 8.88 -2.95 7.34
CA LEU A 115 8.59 -2.26 6.08
C LEU A 115 7.08 -2.11 5.94
N VAL A 116 6.61 -0.87 5.77
CA VAL A 116 5.20 -0.57 5.54
C VAL A 116 4.97 -0.30 4.06
N LEU A 117 4.12 -1.10 3.42
CA LEU A 117 3.64 -0.82 2.08
C LEU A 117 2.54 0.24 2.15
N MET A 118 2.74 1.34 1.43
CA MET A 118 1.86 2.50 1.49
C MET A 118 0.91 2.51 0.31
N PRO A 119 -0.40 2.42 0.54
CA PRO A 119 -1.38 2.67 -0.53
C PRO A 119 -1.50 4.17 -0.78
N GLY A 120 -2.04 4.53 -1.95
CA GLY A 120 -2.30 5.92 -2.28
C GLY A 120 -2.84 6.08 -3.69
N LEU A 121 -3.41 7.25 -3.97
CA LEU A 121 -3.94 7.57 -5.29
C LEU A 121 -2.90 8.25 -6.17
N ALA A 122 -2.00 9.04 -5.61
CA ALA A 122 -0.99 9.76 -6.36
C ALA A 122 0.29 9.94 -5.55
N PHE A 123 1.41 10.00 -6.25
CA PHE A 123 2.74 10.13 -5.67
C PHE A 123 3.58 11.08 -6.50
N ASP A 124 4.66 11.60 -5.92
CA ASP A 124 5.69 12.35 -6.66
C ASP A 124 7.09 11.80 -6.33
N PRO A 125 8.13 12.25 -7.04
CA PRO A 125 9.49 11.73 -6.82
C PRO A 125 10.06 12.01 -5.43
N ASP A 126 9.52 12.99 -4.71
CA ASP A 126 9.95 13.29 -3.34
C ASP A 126 9.22 12.42 -2.30
N GLY A 127 8.35 11.53 -2.74
CA GLY A 127 7.60 10.65 -1.88
C GLY A 127 6.31 11.23 -1.31
N HIS A 128 5.92 12.41 -1.75
CA HIS A 128 4.64 12.99 -1.35
C HIS A 128 3.50 12.13 -1.88
N ARG A 129 2.45 12.02 -1.09
CA ARG A 129 1.37 11.08 -1.35
C ARG A 129 0.01 11.76 -1.20
N CYS A 130 -0.87 11.53 -2.16
CA CYS A 130 -2.29 11.82 -2.03
C CYS A 130 -3.02 10.53 -1.67
N GLY A 131 -3.55 10.46 -0.45
CA GLY A 131 -4.31 9.29 0.01
C GLY A 131 -5.78 9.37 -0.35
N TYR A 132 -6.57 8.47 0.24
CA TYR A 132 -8.01 8.35 -0.02
C TYR A 132 -8.86 9.35 0.76
N GLY A 133 -8.27 10.14 1.65
CA GLY A 133 -8.96 11.20 2.38
C GLY A 133 -9.16 10.92 3.88
N GLY A 134 -8.97 9.70 4.34
CA GLY A 134 -9.18 9.32 5.74
C GLY A 134 -8.04 9.69 6.69
N GLY A 135 -6.83 9.88 6.18
CA GLY A 135 -5.67 10.26 6.98
C GLY A 135 -5.14 9.17 7.92
N PHE A 136 -5.59 7.93 7.77
CA PHE A 136 -5.22 6.84 8.68
C PHE A 136 -3.72 6.54 8.68
N TYR A 137 -3.09 6.49 7.49
CA TYR A 137 -1.66 6.20 7.38
C TYR A 137 -0.79 7.32 7.92
N ASP A 138 -1.13 8.57 7.64
CA ASP A 138 -0.38 9.71 8.16
C ASP A 138 -0.46 9.78 9.69
N LYS A 139 -1.63 9.53 10.25
CA LYS A 139 -1.84 9.47 11.70
C LYS A 139 -1.05 8.33 12.33
N TYR A 140 -1.09 7.14 11.72
CA TYR A 140 -0.33 5.98 12.19
C TYR A 140 1.18 6.26 12.15
N LEU A 141 1.70 6.75 11.04
CA LEU A 141 3.13 7.02 10.88
C LEU A 141 3.61 8.15 11.78
N ALA A 142 2.75 9.13 12.10
CA ALA A 142 3.11 10.18 13.06
C ALA A 142 3.41 9.61 14.45
N ALA A 143 2.73 8.52 14.83
CA ALA A 143 2.95 7.83 16.09
C ALA A 143 4.04 6.74 16.01
N HIS A 144 4.44 6.33 14.80
CA HIS A 144 5.38 5.22 14.56
C HIS A 144 6.42 5.60 13.51
N ARG A 145 7.34 6.49 13.90
CA ARG A 145 8.28 7.15 12.98
C ARG A 145 9.44 6.30 12.48
N GLN A 146 9.66 5.12 13.07
CA GLN A 146 10.82 4.29 12.75
C GLN A 146 10.61 3.38 11.53
N HIS A 147 9.39 3.23 11.07
CA HIS A 147 9.08 2.40 9.90
C HIS A 147 9.77 2.90 8.64
N VAL A 148 10.29 1.96 7.87
CA VAL A 148 10.64 2.20 6.47
C VAL A 148 9.36 2.10 5.65
N THR A 149 9.12 3.04 4.73
CA THR A 149 7.90 3.07 3.93
C THR A 149 8.22 2.94 2.45
N LEU A 150 7.38 2.19 1.73
CA LEU A 150 7.53 1.97 0.30
C LEU A 150 6.17 1.87 -0.35
N ALA A 151 5.97 2.59 -1.44
CA ALA A 151 4.72 2.56 -2.19
C ALA A 151 4.90 1.86 -3.54
N LEU A 152 3.85 1.15 -3.96
CA LEU A 152 3.75 0.53 -5.27
C LEU A 152 2.62 1.21 -6.02
N CYS A 153 2.87 1.69 -7.23
CA CYS A 153 1.85 2.39 -8.01
C CYS A 153 2.00 2.17 -9.51
N TYR A 154 0.94 2.51 -10.24
CA TYR A 154 0.99 2.55 -11.70
C TYR A 154 1.62 3.87 -12.16
N ASP A 155 2.19 3.89 -13.35
CA ASP A 155 2.85 5.09 -13.91
C ASP A 155 1.95 6.32 -13.90
N PHE A 156 0.66 6.16 -14.20
CA PHE A 156 -0.26 7.30 -14.23
C PHE A 156 -0.54 7.90 -12.85
N GLN A 157 -0.11 7.25 -11.76
CA GLN A 157 -0.20 7.77 -10.40
C GLN A 157 1.00 8.65 -10.04
N MET A 158 2.02 8.71 -10.90
CA MET A 158 3.20 9.55 -10.68
C MET A 158 2.99 10.93 -11.27
N PHE A 159 3.21 11.95 -10.45
CA PHE A 159 3.12 13.36 -10.83
C PHE A 159 4.48 14.02 -10.59
N THR A 160 4.74 15.12 -11.30
CA THR A 160 6.00 15.86 -11.13
C THR A 160 6.12 16.45 -9.73
N HIS A 161 4.98 16.91 -9.20
CA HIS A 161 4.89 17.51 -7.87
C HIS A 161 3.47 17.42 -7.35
N LEU A 162 3.34 17.10 -6.07
CA LEU A 162 2.05 17.12 -5.36
C LEU A 162 2.09 18.18 -4.26
N ASP A 163 1.01 18.94 -4.14
CA ASP A 163 0.80 19.81 -2.99
C ASP A 163 0.40 18.96 -1.79
N VAL A 164 1.07 19.20 -0.67
CA VAL A 164 0.84 18.42 0.56
C VAL A 164 0.65 19.36 1.74
N ASP A 165 0.02 18.84 2.79
CA ASP A 165 -0.15 19.53 4.07
C ASP A 165 1.03 19.22 4.99
N ASP A 166 1.27 20.05 6.00
CA ASP A 166 2.41 19.90 6.93
C ASP A 166 2.38 18.57 7.70
N TYR A 167 1.19 18.00 7.90
CA TYR A 167 1.03 16.73 8.61
C TYR A 167 1.18 15.50 7.70
N ASP A 168 1.28 15.69 6.40
CA ASP A 168 1.49 14.60 5.45
C ASP A 168 2.93 14.07 5.57
N ILE A 169 3.08 12.75 5.71
CA ILE A 169 4.40 12.13 5.88
C ILE A 169 4.83 11.51 4.55
N PRO A 170 5.97 11.96 3.97
CA PRO A 170 6.46 11.41 2.71
C PRO A 170 6.80 9.93 2.81
N VAL A 171 6.58 9.20 1.71
CA VAL A 171 7.01 7.81 1.55
C VAL A 171 8.49 7.80 1.18
N GLN A 172 9.28 6.91 1.78
CA GLN A 172 10.72 6.86 1.53
C GLN A 172 11.06 6.36 0.13
N TYR A 173 10.32 5.36 -0.37
CA TYR A 173 10.54 4.76 -1.68
C TYR A 173 9.24 4.63 -2.45
N VAL A 174 9.25 4.99 -3.74
CA VAL A 174 8.08 4.82 -4.62
C VAL A 174 8.53 4.03 -5.85
N LEU A 175 7.91 2.87 -6.06
CA LEU A 175 8.15 2.03 -7.23
C LEU A 175 6.93 2.11 -8.14
N SER A 176 7.17 2.33 -9.43
CA SER A 176 6.09 2.43 -10.41
C SER A 176 6.29 1.46 -11.58
N ALA A 177 5.19 1.10 -12.23
CA ALA A 177 5.21 0.24 -13.41
C ALA A 177 4.15 0.69 -14.42
N PRO A 178 4.39 0.45 -15.72
CA PRO A 178 3.41 0.76 -16.76
C PRO A 178 2.09 0.04 -16.55
N ALA A 179 0.99 0.75 -16.76
CA ALA A 179 -0.37 0.22 -16.59
C ALA A 179 -1.07 -0.11 -17.91
N GLY A 180 -0.49 0.31 -19.04
CA GLY A 180 -1.09 0.13 -20.36
C GLY A 180 -0.67 -1.15 -21.09
N GLU A 181 0.23 -1.95 -20.52
CA GLU A 181 0.73 -3.16 -21.16
C GLU A 181 -0.05 -4.38 -20.70
N ASP A 182 -0.43 -5.22 -21.63
CA ASP A 182 -1.00 -6.53 -21.32
C ASP A 182 0.13 -7.53 -21.00
N ALA A 183 -0.21 -8.56 -20.22
CA ALA A 183 0.70 -9.65 -19.86
C ALA A 183 0.86 -10.61 -21.06
N GLY A 184 1.37 -10.12 -22.14
CA GLY A 184 1.47 -10.94 -23.34
C GLY A 184 2.85 -11.03 -23.88
#